data_0df7193171d99fc507a68a48ac6b1f02
#
_entry.id   0df7193171d99fc507a68a48ac6b1f02
#
_cell.length_a   1.000
_cell.length_b   1.000
_cell.length_c   1.000
_cell.angle_alpha   90.00
_cell.angle_beta   90.00
_cell.angle_gamma   90.00
#
_symmetry.space_group_name_H-M   'P 1'
#
loop_
_entity.id
_entity.type
_entity.pdbx_description
1 polymer ?
#
loop_
_entity_poly.entity_id
_entity_poly.type
_entity_poly.pdbx_seq_one_letter_code
_entity_poly.pdbx_strand_id
1 'polypeptide(L)'
;GPDAEAFGGWEDLSCQLRGHFLGHWLSAAALHYQETEDVELKAKTEVILKELELCQKDNGGEWVCPIPEKYLYWIGKGRNIWAPQYNIHKLFMGLIDVYRMMEQPKALSIADKLADWFYRWSGRYTREEFDDILDMETGGMLEVWADLYEITGQEKYKILMQRYYRSRLFEPLLEGKDVLTNMHANTTIPEVLGCAKAYEVTGEEKWLHIVEQYWKCAVIDRGCFATGGQTQGEIWTPMKKLKARLGGKNQEHCTVYNMIRLAEFLFRQTKDPAYMHYIEYNVQNGIMAQTYCPEGGLLTYFLPMKAASRKEWAGERDSFFCCHGTMVQANAAWNHRLYYQEDDHLYVTMYADSQVSFEMQGRKICLTQNQDYMNGSLMTCSENNAKQTIN
;
A
#
# COMPACT_ATOMS: atom_id res chain seq x y z
N GLY A 1 15.49 22.99 3.96
CA GLY A 1 15.81 24.26 4.63
C GLY A 1 15.25 25.43 3.84
N PRO A 2 15.29 26.66 4.35
CA PRO A 2 14.68 27.83 3.69
C PRO A 2 15.25 28.12 2.29
N ASP A 3 16.44 27.62 2.00
CA ASP A 3 17.10 27.80 0.69
C ASP A 3 16.87 26.60 -0.24
N ALA A 4 16.09 25.61 0.17
CA ALA A 4 15.77 24.47 -0.68
C ALA A 4 14.76 24.87 -1.75
N GLU A 5 15.04 24.47 -2.99
CA GLU A 5 14.11 24.66 -4.10
C GLU A 5 12.82 23.84 -3.85
N ALA A 6 11.67 24.49 -4.03
CA ALA A 6 10.37 23.82 -3.86
C ALA A 6 10.18 22.72 -4.90
N PHE A 7 9.47 21.67 -4.52
CA PHE A 7 9.03 20.65 -5.46
C PHE A 7 7.87 21.17 -6.31
N GLY A 8 7.79 20.70 -7.54
CA GLY A 8 6.67 20.92 -8.46
C GLY A 8 5.71 19.73 -8.50
N GLY A 9 4.91 19.66 -9.57
CA GLY A 9 3.96 18.56 -9.77
C GLY A 9 2.91 18.47 -8.67
N TRP A 10 2.68 17.27 -8.14
CA TRP A 10 1.69 17.06 -7.08
C TRP A 10 2.14 17.60 -5.70
N GLU A 11 3.41 17.89 -5.53
CA GLU A 11 3.94 18.53 -4.33
C GLU A 11 4.02 20.06 -4.43
N ASP A 12 3.60 20.68 -5.56
CA ASP A 12 3.49 22.12 -5.68
C ASP A 12 2.54 22.70 -4.62
N LEU A 13 2.88 23.87 -4.09
CA LEU A 13 2.12 24.52 -3.01
C LEU A 13 0.66 24.79 -3.37
N SER A 14 0.34 24.93 -4.66
CA SER A 14 -1.02 25.12 -5.17
C SER A 14 -1.79 23.81 -5.36
N CYS A 15 -1.12 22.66 -5.37
CA CYS A 15 -1.75 21.36 -5.60
C CYS A 15 -2.54 20.89 -4.37
N GLN A 16 -3.74 20.34 -4.59
CA GLN A 16 -4.58 19.80 -3.52
C GLN A 16 -4.03 18.49 -2.94
N LEU A 17 -3.09 17.85 -3.63
CA LEU A 17 -2.45 16.60 -3.18
C LEU A 17 -1.08 16.83 -2.52
N ARG A 18 -0.63 18.09 -2.40
CA ARG A 18 0.68 18.38 -1.79
C ARG A 18 0.83 17.70 -0.42
N GLY A 19 2.02 17.19 -0.15
CA GLY A 19 2.37 16.52 1.11
C GLY A 19 2.03 15.03 1.17
N HIS A 20 1.36 14.45 0.14
CA HIS A 20 1.10 13.01 0.11
C HIS A 20 2.41 12.20 0.06
N PHE A 21 3.43 12.74 -0.62
CA PHE A 21 4.71 12.05 -0.77
C PHE A 21 5.45 11.89 0.55
N LEU A 22 5.26 12.80 1.50
CA LEU A 22 5.85 12.67 2.84
C LEU A 22 5.41 11.38 3.53
N GLY A 23 4.13 11.02 3.44
CA GLY A 23 3.62 9.78 4.04
C GLY A 23 4.21 8.53 3.38
N HIS A 24 4.32 8.53 2.06
CA HIS A 24 5.00 7.46 1.32
C HIS A 24 6.49 7.35 1.68
N TRP A 25 7.17 8.50 1.82
CA TRP A 25 8.57 8.54 2.21
C TRP A 25 8.78 7.98 3.62
N LEU A 26 7.94 8.36 4.58
CA LEU A 26 8.00 7.83 5.95
C LEU A 26 7.82 6.31 5.98
N SER A 27 6.84 5.80 5.22
CA SER A 27 6.61 4.37 5.08
C SER A 27 7.81 3.66 4.45
N ALA A 28 8.33 4.18 3.34
CA ALA A 28 9.51 3.61 2.68
C ALA A 28 10.77 3.65 3.56
N ALA A 29 10.97 4.74 4.31
CA ALA A 29 12.07 4.86 5.25
C ALA A 29 11.96 3.84 6.39
N ALA A 30 10.74 3.59 6.90
CA ALA A 30 10.49 2.59 7.92
C ALA A 30 10.75 1.17 7.40
N LEU A 31 10.26 0.84 6.21
CA LEU A 31 10.52 -0.43 5.54
C LEU A 31 12.02 -0.67 5.32
N HIS A 32 12.73 0.33 4.83
CA HIS A 32 14.17 0.21 4.62
C HIS A 32 14.95 0.09 5.93
N TYR A 33 14.55 0.85 6.96
CA TYR A 33 15.16 0.76 8.28
C TYR A 33 15.00 -0.63 8.91
N GLN A 34 13.87 -1.27 8.74
CA GLN A 34 13.63 -2.62 9.25
C GLN A 34 14.63 -3.64 8.70
N GLU A 35 15.10 -3.45 7.46
CA GLU A 35 16.07 -4.32 6.79
C GLU A 35 17.52 -3.97 7.13
N THR A 36 17.81 -2.67 7.30
CA THR A 36 19.19 -2.16 7.29
C THR A 36 19.65 -1.54 8.59
N GLU A 37 18.70 -1.20 9.47
CA GLU A 37 18.95 -0.42 10.69
C GLU A 37 19.65 0.94 10.40
N ASP A 38 19.38 1.56 9.24
CA ASP A 38 19.98 2.81 8.80
C ASP A 38 19.72 3.95 9.78
N VAL A 39 20.75 4.29 10.56
CA VAL A 39 20.67 5.31 11.61
C VAL A 39 20.46 6.73 11.06
N GLU A 40 20.90 7.00 9.83
CA GLU A 40 20.70 8.32 9.20
C GLU A 40 19.22 8.51 8.82
N LEU A 41 18.57 7.49 8.27
CA LEU A 41 17.15 7.51 8.00
C LEU A 41 16.33 7.66 9.28
N LYS A 42 16.70 6.94 10.34
CA LYS A 42 16.05 7.10 11.65
C LYS A 42 16.16 8.52 12.16
N ALA A 43 17.36 9.12 12.14
CA ALA A 43 17.57 10.49 12.58
C ALA A 43 16.76 11.51 11.74
N LYS A 44 16.70 11.35 10.42
CA LYS A 44 15.85 12.20 9.56
C LYS A 44 14.37 12.06 9.91
N THR A 45 13.91 10.86 10.17
CA THR A 45 12.53 10.60 10.58
C THR A 45 12.20 11.25 11.92
N GLU A 46 13.10 11.19 12.90
CA GLU A 46 12.92 11.86 14.21
C GLU A 46 12.78 13.38 14.07
N VAL A 47 13.55 14.00 13.17
CA VAL A 47 13.41 15.44 12.86
C VAL A 47 12.03 15.71 12.28
N ILE A 48 11.57 14.92 11.31
CA ILE A 48 10.24 15.07 10.70
C ILE A 48 9.13 14.94 11.75
N LEU A 49 9.20 13.92 12.61
CA LEU A 49 8.21 13.72 13.67
C LEU A 49 8.15 14.92 14.64
N LYS A 50 9.29 15.50 14.97
CA LYS A 50 9.34 16.70 15.81
C LYS A 50 8.64 17.89 15.14
N GLU A 51 8.89 18.11 13.87
CA GLU A 51 8.25 19.19 13.12
C GLU A 51 6.73 18.96 12.96
N LEU A 52 6.30 17.72 12.68
CA LEU A 52 4.88 17.35 12.61
C LEU A 52 4.17 17.59 13.96
N GLU A 53 4.81 17.24 15.08
CA GLU A 53 4.27 17.49 16.43
C GLU A 53 4.10 19.01 16.72
N LEU A 54 5.07 19.82 16.30
CA LEU A 54 4.98 21.28 16.41
C LEU A 54 3.84 21.83 15.54
N CYS A 55 3.76 21.43 14.28
CA CYS A 55 2.66 21.82 13.39
C CYS A 55 1.30 21.39 13.96
N GLN A 56 1.19 20.19 14.52
CA GLN A 56 -0.04 19.70 15.13
C GLN A 56 -0.46 20.56 16.33
N LYS A 57 0.50 20.93 17.18
CA LYS A 57 0.27 21.81 18.31
C LYS A 57 -0.21 23.20 17.86
N ASP A 58 0.45 23.79 16.86
CA ASP A 58 0.11 25.12 16.35
C ASP A 58 -1.27 25.12 15.64
N ASN A 59 -1.71 23.99 15.10
CA ASN A 59 -3.02 23.79 14.50
C ASN A 59 -4.12 23.39 15.51
N GLY A 60 -3.92 23.61 16.80
CA GLY A 60 -4.93 23.32 17.84
C GLY A 60 -4.83 21.93 18.46
N GLY A 61 -3.78 21.17 18.20
CA GLY A 61 -3.41 19.95 18.91
C GLY A 61 -3.84 18.64 18.25
N GLU A 62 -4.60 18.67 17.16
CA GLU A 62 -5.10 17.45 16.50
C GLU A 62 -4.77 17.40 15.01
N TRP A 63 -5.06 18.47 14.27
CA TRP A 63 -4.84 18.51 12.83
C TRP A 63 -3.37 18.71 12.47
N VAL A 64 -2.85 17.86 11.56
CA VAL A 64 -1.44 17.92 11.14
C VAL A 64 -1.26 17.58 9.65
N CYS A 65 -2.27 17.81 8.85
CA CYS A 65 -2.19 17.52 7.43
C CYS A 65 -1.70 18.72 6.61
N PRO A 66 -1.04 18.50 5.46
CA PRO A 66 -0.54 19.57 4.60
C PRO A 66 -1.64 20.31 3.84
N ILE A 67 -2.87 19.84 3.96
CA ILE A 67 -4.08 20.42 3.37
C ILE A 67 -4.98 21.01 4.47
N PRO A 68 -5.81 22.03 4.15
CA PRO A 68 -6.69 22.65 5.13
C PRO A 68 -7.84 21.72 5.57
N GLU A 69 -8.17 21.72 6.86
CA GLU A 69 -9.35 21.03 7.42
C GLU A 69 -10.65 21.28 6.64
N LYS A 70 -10.82 22.50 6.15
CA LYS A 70 -12.04 22.90 5.42
C LYS A 70 -12.32 22.02 4.20
N TYR A 71 -11.32 21.33 3.64
CA TYR A 71 -11.51 20.42 2.51
C TYR A 71 -12.42 19.24 2.89
N LEU A 72 -12.26 18.70 4.11
CA LEU A 72 -13.10 17.62 4.62
C LEU A 72 -14.55 18.08 4.87
N TYR A 73 -14.71 19.31 5.37
CA TYR A 73 -16.04 19.91 5.50
C TYR A 73 -16.69 20.20 4.14
N TRP A 74 -15.90 20.51 3.13
CA TRP A 74 -16.39 20.76 1.79
C TRP A 74 -16.86 19.49 1.09
N ILE A 75 -16.10 18.37 1.20
CA ILE A 75 -16.58 17.09 0.66
C ILE A 75 -17.86 16.63 1.35
N GLY A 76 -17.99 16.83 2.66
CA GLY A 76 -19.22 16.59 3.40
C GLY A 76 -20.43 17.45 2.99
N LYS A 77 -20.20 18.47 2.14
CA LYS A 77 -21.25 19.31 1.51
C LYS A 77 -21.34 19.05 0.00
N GLY A 78 -20.83 17.94 -0.49
CA GLY A 78 -20.87 17.58 -1.90
C GLY A 78 -19.96 18.42 -2.81
N ARG A 79 -18.99 19.18 -2.25
CA ARG A 79 -18.03 19.91 -3.07
C ARG A 79 -16.92 18.98 -3.52
N ASN A 80 -16.59 19.05 -4.80
CA ASN A 80 -15.49 18.27 -5.35
C ASN A 80 -14.14 18.89 -4.92
N ILE A 81 -13.39 18.14 -4.12
CA ILE A 81 -11.98 18.40 -3.74
C ILE A 81 -11.18 17.18 -4.16
N TRP A 82 -10.04 17.40 -4.76
CA TRP A 82 -9.22 16.30 -5.27
C TRP A 82 -8.58 15.51 -4.12
N ALA A 83 -9.15 14.35 -3.81
CA ALA A 83 -8.66 13.27 -2.96
C ALA A 83 -8.04 13.68 -1.61
N PRO A 84 -8.75 14.44 -0.74
CA PRO A 84 -8.19 14.86 0.54
C PRO A 84 -7.94 13.70 1.50
N GLN A 85 -8.81 12.68 1.55
CA GLN A 85 -8.62 11.52 2.42
C GLN A 85 -7.47 10.62 1.95
N TYR A 86 -7.25 10.52 0.62
CA TYR A 86 -6.06 9.88 0.08
C TYR A 86 -4.78 10.53 0.64
N ASN A 87 -4.69 11.85 0.60
CA ASN A 87 -3.53 12.58 1.09
C ASN A 87 -3.28 12.30 2.58
N ILE A 88 -4.33 12.40 3.40
CA ILE A 88 -4.26 12.16 4.84
C ILE A 88 -3.93 10.71 5.15
N HIS A 89 -4.48 9.76 4.38
CA HIS A 89 -4.16 8.35 4.49
C HIS A 89 -2.65 8.10 4.39
N LYS A 90 -1.97 8.79 3.44
CA LYS A 90 -0.52 8.60 3.29
C LYS A 90 0.26 9.01 4.54
N LEU A 91 -0.14 10.09 5.17
CA LEU A 91 0.48 10.51 6.43
C LEU A 91 0.24 9.49 7.55
N PHE A 92 -1.01 9.02 7.72
CA PHE A 92 -1.31 7.98 8.72
C PHE A 92 -0.50 6.70 8.48
N MET A 93 -0.50 6.20 7.26
CA MET A 93 0.26 5.01 6.87
C MET A 93 1.75 5.17 7.25
N GLY A 94 2.37 6.29 6.86
CA GLY A 94 3.76 6.55 7.19
C GLY A 94 4.03 6.66 8.70
N LEU A 95 3.13 7.28 9.47
CA LEU A 95 3.25 7.36 10.93
C LEU A 95 3.13 5.98 11.60
N ILE A 96 2.21 5.16 11.15
CA ILE A 96 1.99 3.79 11.66
C ILE A 96 3.22 2.92 11.38
N ASP A 97 3.76 2.98 10.16
CA ASP A 97 4.94 2.21 9.77
C ASP A 97 6.17 2.64 10.59
N VAL A 98 6.36 3.93 10.78
CA VAL A 98 7.44 4.47 11.62
C VAL A 98 7.30 4.03 13.09
N TYR A 99 6.07 3.99 13.61
CA TYR A 99 5.83 3.47 14.95
C TYR A 99 6.22 1.99 15.07
N ARG A 100 5.77 1.18 14.11
CA ARG A 100 5.98 -0.28 14.15
C ARG A 100 7.43 -0.69 13.90
N MET A 101 8.08 -0.09 12.91
CA MET A 101 9.38 -0.55 12.40
C MET A 101 10.56 0.22 12.98
N MET A 102 10.38 1.48 13.38
CA MET A 102 11.43 2.31 14.00
C MET A 102 11.24 2.51 15.51
N GLU A 103 10.17 1.94 16.09
CA GLU A 103 9.83 2.05 17.52
C GLU A 103 9.73 3.51 17.99
N GLN A 104 9.02 4.37 17.23
CA GLN A 104 8.87 5.79 17.52
C GLN A 104 7.49 6.11 18.14
N PRO A 105 7.32 6.15 19.48
CA PRO A 105 6.02 6.40 20.13
C PRO A 105 5.39 7.75 19.74
N LYS A 106 6.22 8.72 19.38
CA LYS A 106 5.77 10.04 18.92
C LYS A 106 4.91 9.92 17.65
N ALA A 107 5.25 9.03 16.73
CA ALA A 107 4.47 8.80 15.51
C ALA A 107 3.04 8.33 15.84
N LEU A 108 2.90 7.38 16.76
CA LEU A 108 1.59 6.93 17.24
C LEU A 108 0.82 8.05 17.94
N SER A 109 1.49 8.86 18.78
CA SER A 109 0.84 9.99 19.46
C SER A 109 0.29 11.03 18.48
N ILE A 110 1.01 11.31 17.38
CA ILE A 110 0.56 12.22 16.33
C ILE A 110 -0.65 11.62 15.60
N ALA A 111 -0.59 10.35 15.24
CA ALA A 111 -1.67 9.65 14.56
C ALA A 111 -2.94 9.55 15.42
N ASP A 112 -2.81 9.24 16.72
CA ASP A 112 -3.94 9.11 17.64
C ASP A 112 -4.71 10.42 17.80
N LYS A 113 -4.01 11.55 17.94
CA LYS A 113 -4.63 12.89 18.03
C LYS A 113 -5.31 13.28 16.71
N LEU A 114 -4.70 12.99 15.56
CA LEU A 114 -5.33 13.24 14.27
C LEU A 114 -6.58 12.35 14.09
N ALA A 115 -6.57 11.11 14.60
CA ALA A 115 -7.71 10.22 14.57
C ALA A 115 -8.87 10.72 15.44
N ASP A 116 -8.62 11.40 16.57
CA ASP A 116 -9.68 12.04 17.37
C ASP A 116 -10.44 13.09 16.58
N TRP A 117 -9.74 13.83 15.73
CA TRP A 117 -10.38 14.75 14.79
C TRP A 117 -11.32 14.00 13.84
N PHE A 118 -10.86 12.89 13.22
CA PHE A 118 -11.68 12.07 12.31
C PHE A 118 -12.87 11.43 13.00
N TYR A 119 -12.70 10.97 14.22
CA TYR A 119 -13.78 10.39 15.01
C TYR A 119 -14.92 11.39 15.22
N ARG A 120 -14.61 12.67 15.57
CA ARG A 120 -15.61 13.72 15.72
C ARG A 120 -16.18 14.19 14.39
N TRP A 121 -15.33 14.35 13.37
CA TRP A 121 -15.77 14.79 12.05
C TRP A 121 -16.74 13.78 11.42
N SER A 122 -16.40 12.51 11.36
CA SER A 122 -17.24 11.47 10.78
C SER A 122 -18.53 11.20 11.57
N GLY A 123 -18.53 11.46 12.87
CA GLY A 123 -19.70 11.32 13.74
C GLY A 123 -20.79 12.38 13.55
N ARG A 124 -20.56 13.39 12.71
CA ARG A 124 -21.53 14.44 12.38
C ARG A 124 -22.52 14.04 11.30
N TYR A 125 -22.22 12.99 10.57
CA TYR A 125 -22.95 12.56 9.39
C TYR A 125 -23.83 11.34 9.73
N THR A 126 -25.00 11.27 9.10
CA THR A 126 -25.80 10.05 9.04
C THR A 126 -25.06 9.00 8.20
N ARG A 127 -25.52 7.76 8.23
CA ARG A 127 -24.95 6.69 7.39
C ARG A 127 -25.02 7.04 5.91
N GLU A 128 -26.17 7.53 5.45
CA GLU A 128 -26.37 7.89 4.04
C GLU A 128 -25.47 9.04 3.59
N GLU A 129 -25.37 10.10 4.39
CA GLU A 129 -24.48 11.22 4.11
C GLU A 129 -23.00 10.78 4.09
N PHE A 130 -22.63 9.84 4.96
CA PHE A 130 -21.26 9.35 5.00
C PHE A 130 -20.96 8.39 3.85
N ASP A 131 -21.94 7.59 3.41
CA ASP A 131 -21.83 6.78 2.19
C ASP A 131 -21.61 7.65 0.94
N ASP A 132 -22.27 8.82 0.86
CA ASP A 132 -22.03 9.78 -0.23
C ASP A 132 -20.58 10.34 -0.19
N ILE A 133 -20.06 10.59 1.00
CA ILE A 133 -18.64 10.98 1.17
C ILE A 133 -17.71 9.86 0.73
N LEU A 134 -17.95 8.61 1.12
CA LEU A 134 -17.13 7.46 0.77
C LEU A 134 -17.16 7.18 -0.74
N ASP A 135 -18.30 7.39 -1.39
CA ASP A 135 -18.42 7.24 -2.85
C ASP A 135 -17.67 8.34 -3.61
N MET A 136 -17.58 9.53 -3.03
CA MET A 136 -16.82 10.63 -3.61
C MET A 136 -15.32 10.37 -3.48
N GLU A 137 -14.85 10.02 -2.26
CA GLU A 137 -13.44 9.78 -1.98
C GLU A 137 -13.25 9.25 -0.56
N THR A 138 -12.46 8.19 -0.38
CA THR A 138 -12.23 7.56 0.93
C THR A 138 -10.76 7.24 1.21
N GLY A 139 -9.91 7.13 0.19
CA GLY A 139 -8.52 6.67 0.35
C GLY A 139 -8.45 5.28 0.98
N GLY A 140 -7.34 4.96 1.64
CA GLY A 140 -7.13 3.72 2.39
C GLY A 140 -7.46 3.84 3.89
N MET A 141 -8.40 4.69 4.26
CA MET A 141 -8.65 5.04 5.67
C MET A 141 -9.15 3.86 6.50
N LEU A 142 -9.88 2.90 5.90
CA LEU A 142 -10.32 1.70 6.62
C LEU A 142 -9.14 0.87 7.16
N GLU A 143 -8.06 0.74 6.38
CA GLU A 143 -6.83 0.06 6.79
C GLU A 143 -6.20 0.77 8.01
N VAL A 144 -6.12 2.10 7.96
CA VAL A 144 -5.60 2.93 9.07
C VAL A 144 -6.35 2.68 10.37
N TRP A 145 -7.68 2.64 10.31
CA TRP A 145 -8.49 2.42 11.52
C TRP A 145 -8.30 1.01 12.09
N ALA A 146 -8.17 0.02 11.23
CA ALA A 146 -7.88 -1.34 11.65
C ALA A 146 -6.48 -1.48 12.26
N ASP A 147 -5.46 -0.84 11.67
CA ASP A 147 -4.10 -0.78 12.20
C ASP A 147 -4.04 -0.12 13.58
N LEU A 148 -4.69 1.02 13.74
CA LEU A 148 -4.72 1.72 15.03
C LEU A 148 -5.53 0.95 16.08
N TYR A 149 -6.57 0.20 15.68
CA TYR A 149 -7.27 -0.71 16.58
C TYR A 149 -6.36 -1.84 17.06
N GLU A 150 -5.61 -2.48 16.16
CA GLU A 150 -4.64 -3.51 16.52
C GLU A 150 -3.61 -3.01 17.54
N ILE A 151 -3.06 -1.82 17.30
CA ILE A 151 -1.99 -1.24 18.14
C ILE A 151 -2.51 -0.82 19.53
N THR A 152 -3.72 -0.27 19.60
CA THR A 152 -4.17 0.43 20.82
C THR A 152 -5.33 -0.24 21.53
N GLY A 153 -6.11 -1.07 20.85
CA GLY A 153 -7.36 -1.66 21.38
C GLY A 153 -8.48 -0.66 21.66
N GLN A 154 -8.33 0.63 21.26
CA GLN A 154 -9.31 1.67 21.58
C GLN A 154 -10.59 1.51 20.74
N GLU A 155 -11.75 1.52 21.40
CA GLU A 155 -13.06 1.33 20.76
C GLU A 155 -13.38 2.39 19.67
N LYS A 156 -12.83 3.59 19.77
CA LYS A 156 -13.01 4.64 18.75
C LYS A 156 -12.60 4.19 17.34
N TYR A 157 -11.57 3.35 17.24
CA TYR A 157 -11.10 2.83 15.95
C TYR A 157 -12.02 1.78 15.38
N LYS A 158 -12.61 0.93 16.22
CA LYS A 158 -13.63 -0.01 15.78
C LYS A 158 -14.87 0.72 15.24
N ILE A 159 -15.27 1.81 15.91
CA ILE A 159 -16.35 2.68 15.42
C ILE A 159 -15.97 3.33 14.08
N LEU A 160 -14.74 3.79 13.93
CA LEU A 160 -14.26 4.35 12.66
C LEU A 160 -14.25 3.29 11.56
N MET A 161 -13.79 2.07 11.80
CA MET A 161 -13.89 0.97 10.84
C MET A 161 -15.33 0.78 10.33
N GLN A 162 -16.31 0.77 11.25
CA GLN A 162 -17.72 0.64 10.88
C GLN A 162 -18.24 1.83 10.07
N ARG A 163 -17.82 3.06 10.39
CA ARG A 163 -18.18 4.25 9.61
C ARG A 163 -17.61 4.22 8.21
N TYR A 164 -16.38 3.70 8.05
CA TYR A 164 -15.69 3.57 6.77
C TYR A 164 -16.05 2.29 6.00
N TYR A 165 -17.02 1.54 6.46
CA TYR A 165 -17.63 0.45 5.69
C TYR A 165 -18.40 1.02 4.50
N ARG A 166 -17.84 0.95 3.29
CA ARG A 166 -18.47 1.44 2.07
C ARG A 166 -19.49 0.44 1.56
N SER A 167 -20.73 0.55 2.05
CA SER A 167 -21.81 -0.41 1.77
C SER A 167 -22.07 -0.59 0.27
N ARG A 168 -22.02 0.51 -0.50
CA ARG A 168 -22.31 0.50 -1.96
C ARG A 168 -21.23 -0.22 -2.78
N LEU A 169 -20.04 -0.46 -2.23
CA LEU A 169 -19.02 -1.32 -2.83
C LEU A 169 -19.06 -2.74 -2.24
N PHE A 170 -19.15 -2.85 -0.92
CA PHE A 170 -18.94 -4.12 -0.23
C PHE A 170 -20.15 -5.04 -0.27
N GLU A 171 -21.38 -4.52 -0.14
CA GLU A 171 -22.59 -5.35 -0.19
C GLU A 171 -22.78 -6.05 -1.54
N PRO A 172 -22.62 -5.37 -2.71
CA PRO A 172 -22.69 -6.08 -3.98
C PRO A 172 -21.58 -7.15 -4.15
N LEU A 173 -20.37 -6.92 -3.60
CA LEU A 173 -19.32 -7.94 -3.61
C LEU A 173 -19.72 -9.17 -2.77
N LEU A 174 -20.29 -8.97 -1.58
CA LEU A 174 -20.83 -10.06 -0.76
C LEU A 174 -21.93 -10.86 -1.47
N GLU A 175 -22.69 -10.21 -2.34
CA GLU A 175 -23.69 -10.86 -3.21
C GLU A 175 -23.06 -11.53 -4.45
N GLY A 176 -21.74 -11.50 -4.60
CA GLY A 176 -21.02 -12.08 -5.75
C GLY A 176 -21.15 -11.28 -7.05
N LYS A 177 -21.52 -10.00 -6.97
CA LYS A 177 -21.69 -9.11 -8.14
C LYS A 177 -20.38 -8.37 -8.47
N ASP A 178 -20.03 -8.30 -9.76
CA ASP A 178 -18.96 -7.41 -10.22
C ASP A 178 -19.46 -5.97 -10.36
N VAL A 179 -18.97 -5.12 -9.49
CA VAL A 179 -19.23 -3.66 -9.53
C VAL A 179 -17.99 -2.88 -9.94
N LEU A 180 -16.87 -3.55 -10.22
CA LEU A 180 -15.56 -2.90 -10.43
C LEU A 180 -15.43 -2.25 -11.81
N THR A 181 -16.10 -2.78 -12.84
CA THR A 181 -15.97 -2.27 -14.21
C THR A 181 -16.18 -0.77 -14.30
N ASN A 182 -15.17 -0.06 -14.82
CA ASN A 182 -15.06 1.40 -14.91
C ASN A 182 -14.90 2.15 -13.57
N MET A 183 -14.80 1.47 -12.43
CA MET A 183 -14.38 2.12 -11.18
C MET A 183 -12.87 2.40 -11.21
N HIS A 184 -12.46 3.45 -10.49
CA HIS A 184 -11.05 3.76 -10.28
C HIS A 184 -10.39 2.65 -9.44
N ALA A 185 -9.41 1.97 -10.02
CA ALA A 185 -8.85 0.76 -9.43
C ALA A 185 -8.12 1.05 -8.12
N ASN A 186 -7.22 2.02 -8.13
CA ASN A 186 -6.42 2.34 -6.95
C ASN A 186 -7.19 3.07 -5.83
N THR A 187 -8.49 3.32 -6.00
CA THR A 187 -9.41 3.70 -4.91
C THR A 187 -9.97 2.44 -4.25
N THR A 188 -10.47 1.50 -5.06
CA THR A 188 -11.14 0.30 -4.53
C THR A 188 -10.19 -0.70 -3.89
N ILE A 189 -8.94 -0.82 -4.38
CA ILE A 189 -7.96 -1.77 -3.80
C ILE A 189 -7.58 -1.40 -2.35
N PRO A 190 -7.21 -0.15 -2.00
CA PRO A 190 -6.95 0.23 -0.62
C PRO A 190 -8.13 0.05 0.33
N GLU A 191 -9.37 0.22 -0.15
CA GLU A 191 -10.57 -0.07 0.64
C GLU A 191 -10.65 -1.57 1.01
N VAL A 192 -10.32 -2.44 0.07
CA VAL A 192 -10.32 -3.89 0.29
C VAL A 192 -9.08 -4.35 1.08
N LEU A 193 -7.94 -3.67 0.98
CA LEU A 193 -6.83 -3.85 1.93
C LEU A 193 -7.27 -3.52 3.35
N GLY A 194 -8.11 -2.50 3.51
CA GLY A 194 -8.76 -2.20 4.79
C GLY A 194 -9.65 -3.34 5.27
N CYS A 195 -10.40 -4.00 4.38
CA CYS A 195 -11.16 -5.21 4.75
C CYS A 195 -10.25 -6.37 5.18
N ALA A 196 -9.14 -6.57 4.47
CA ALA A 196 -8.14 -7.57 4.82
C ALA A 196 -7.60 -7.34 6.24
N LYS A 197 -7.22 -6.10 6.55
CA LYS A 197 -6.74 -5.73 7.89
C LYS A 197 -7.84 -5.81 8.95
N ALA A 198 -9.06 -5.41 8.62
CA ALA A 198 -10.22 -5.55 9.51
C ALA A 198 -10.50 -7.02 9.89
N TYR A 199 -10.32 -7.96 8.94
CA TYR A 199 -10.39 -9.39 9.23
C TYR A 199 -9.29 -9.82 10.22
N GLU A 200 -8.04 -9.44 9.96
CA GLU A 200 -6.90 -9.80 10.83
C GLU A 200 -7.13 -9.37 12.29
N VAL A 201 -7.74 -8.20 12.52
CA VAL A 201 -7.90 -7.64 13.87
C VAL A 201 -9.22 -7.98 14.56
N THR A 202 -10.25 -8.41 13.80
CA THR A 202 -11.58 -8.70 14.37
C THR A 202 -11.99 -10.17 14.25
N GLY A 203 -11.44 -10.91 13.29
CA GLY A 203 -11.87 -12.26 12.95
C GLY A 203 -13.28 -12.34 12.33
N GLU A 204 -13.88 -11.21 11.94
CA GLU A 204 -15.21 -11.22 11.35
C GLU A 204 -15.17 -11.68 9.89
N GLU A 205 -15.72 -12.86 9.60
CA GLU A 205 -15.68 -13.53 8.29
C GLU A 205 -16.19 -12.68 7.12
N LYS A 206 -17.10 -11.75 7.36
CA LYS A 206 -17.60 -10.85 6.32
C LYS A 206 -16.48 -10.08 5.62
N TRP A 207 -15.44 -9.68 6.36
CA TRP A 207 -14.31 -8.94 5.81
C TRP A 207 -13.47 -9.79 4.87
N LEU A 208 -13.18 -11.04 5.28
CA LEU A 208 -12.47 -12.01 4.42
C LEU A 208 -13.27 -12.29 3.15
N HIS A 209 -14.58 -12.49 3.28
CA HIS A 209 -15.44 -12.77 2.13
C HIS A 209 -15.46 -11.61 1.11
N ILE A 210 -15.44 -10.36 1.57
CA ILE A 210 -15.29 -9.19 0.68
C ILE A 210 -13.97 -9.28 -0.10
N VAL A 211 -12.85 -9.59 0.57
CA VAL A 211 -11.53 -9.71 -0.05
C VAL A 211 -11.52 -10.81 -1.11
N GLU A 212 -12.06 -11.98 -0.80
CA GLU A 212 -12.13 -13.12 -1.73
C GLU A 212 -12.98 -12.80 -2.96
N GLN A 213 -14.15 -12.20 -2.78
CA GLN A 213 -15.01 -11.81 -3.89
C GLN A 213 -14.39 -10.70 -4.73
N TYR A 214 -13.72 -9.74 -4.10
CA TYR A 214 -12.98 -8.72 -4.82
C TYR A 214 -11.87 -9.32 -5.67
N TRP A 215 -11.06 -10.22 -5.11
CA TRP A 215 -10.00 -10.93 -5.85
C TRP A 215 -10.56 -11.72 -7.02
N LYS A 216 -11.65 -12.43 -6.79
CA LYS A 216 -12.35 -13.16 -7.85
C LYS A 216 -12.76 -12.23 -8.99
N CYS A 217 -13.40 -11.12 -8.69
CA CYS A 217 -13.84 -10.13 -9.68
C CYS A 217 -12.65 -9.43 -10.37
N ALA A 218 -11.63 -9.02 -9.59
CA ALA A 218 -10.52 -8.23 -10.09
C ALA A 218 -9.51 -9.04 -10.92
N VAL A 219 -9.26 -10.29 -10.55
CA VAL A 219 -8.21 -11.12 -11.16
C VAL A 219 -8.79 -12.30 -11.94
N ILE A 220 -9.56 -13.18 -11.29
CA ILE A 220 -9.95 -14.47 -11.87
C ILE A 220 -10.95 -14.26 -13.01
N ASP A 221 -12.03 -13.53 -12.76
CA ASP A 221 -13.10 -13.36 -13.75
C ASP A 221 -12.74 -12.31 -14.82
N ARG A 222 -11.92 -11.33 -14.47
CA ARG A 222 -11.50 -10.25 -15.38
C ARG A 222 -10.38 -10.69 -16.31
N GLY A 223 -9.43 -11.47 -15.80
CA GLY A 223 -8.16 -11.78 -16.46
C GLY A 223 -7.16 -10.62 -16.35
N CYS A 224 -5.97 -10.83 -16.87
CA CYS A 224 -4.88 -9.83 -16.86
C CYS A 224 -4.23 -9.69 -18.23
N PHE A 225 -3.62 -8.52 -18.47
CA PHE A 225 -2.72 -8.31 -19.60
C PHE A 225 -1.46 -9.17 -19.45
N ALA A 226 -0.64 -9.26 -20.50
CA ALA A 226 0.61 -10.00 -20.48
C ALA A 226 1.62 -9.51 -19.44
N THR A 227 1.43 -8.34 -18.88
CA THR A 227 2.22 -7.77 -17.78
C THR A 227 1.66 -8.08 -16.38
N GLY A 228 0.50 -8.73 -16.29
CA GLY A 228 -0.19 -9.01 -15.03
C GLY A 228 -1.23 -7.95 -14.62
N GLY A 229 -1.23 -6.78 -15.24
CA GLY A 229 -2.18 -5.71 -14.93
C GLY A 229 -3.59 -5.95 -15.49
N GLN A 230 -4.58 -5.25 -14.91
CA GLN A 230 -6.00 -5.40 -15.27
C GLN A 230 -6.69 -4.06 -15.59
N THR A 231 -5.94 -2.96 -15.61
CA THR A 231 -6.47 -1.60 -15.72
C THR A 231 -6.14 -0.93 -17.06
N GLN A 232 -6.90 0.10 -17.37
CA GLN A 232 -6.59 1.02 -18.46
C GLN A 232 -7.06 2.42 -18.09
N GLY A 233 -6.12 3.38 -18.05
CA GLY A 233 -6.40 4.75 -17.59
C GLY A 233 -6.89 4.79 -16.15
N GLU A 234 -6.25 4.06 -15.23
CA GLU A 234 -6.57 3.96 -13.78
C GLU A 234 -7.88 3.26 -13.45
N ILE A 235 -8.63 2.77 -14.43
CA ILE A 235 -9.92 2.14 -14.20
C ILE A 235 -9.90 0.63 -14.53
N TRP A 236 -10.73 -0.11 -13.81
CA TRP A 236 -10.94 -1.54 -14.07
C TRP A 236 -11.52 -1.77 -15.46
N THR A 237 -10.90 -2.67 -16.23
CA THR A 237 -11.43 -3.11 -17.51
C THR A 237 -12.69 -3.97 -17.32
N PRO A 238 -13.59 -4.07 -18.31
CA PRO A 238 -14.68 -5.04 -18.25
C PRO A 238 -14.16 -6.49 -18.25
N MET A 239 -14.90 -7.38 -17.59
CA MET A 239 -14.58 -8.81 -17.54
C MET A 239 -14.35 -9.39 -18.94
N LYS A 240 -13.22 -10.11 -19.11
CA LYS A 240 -12.86 -10.81 -20.36
C LYS A 240 -12.81 -9.91 -21.62
N LYS A 241 -12.66 -8.61 -21.46
CA LYS A 241 -12.62 -7.62 -22.56
C LYS A 241 -11.28 -6.88 -22.67
N LEU A 242 -10.19 -7.49 -22.20
CA LEU A 242 -8.85 -6.89 -22.19
C LEU A 242 -8.41 -6.39 -23.57
N LYS A 243 -8.64 -7.16 -24.65
CA LYS A 243 -8.29 -6.76 -26.02
C LYS A 243 -8.92 -5.42 -26.42
N ALA A 244 -10.15 -5.16 -25.99
CA ALA A 244 -10.86 -3.91 -26.31
C ALA A 244 -10.33 -2.71 -25.50
N ARG A 245 -9.49 -2.95 -24.50
CA ARG A 245 -8.92 -1.95 -23.59
C ARG A 245 -7.40 -1.85 -23.70
N LEU A 246 -6.78 -2.46 -24.72
CA LEU A 246 -5.37 -2.23 -25.03
C LEU A 246 -5.16 -0.76 -25.41
N GLY A 247 -4.21 -0.09 -24.79
CA GLY A 247 -3.96 1.33 -25.00
C GLY A 247 -2.58 1.76 -24.53
N GLY A 248 -2.40 3.08 -24.46
CA GLY A 248 -1.17 3.72 -23.97
C GLY A 248 -1.08 3.86 -22.45
N LYS A 249 -2.16 3.54 -21.71
CA LYS A 249 -2.24 3.73 -20.25
C LYS A 249 -2.70 2.47 -19.53
N ASN A 250 -2.13 1.33 -19.91
CA ASN A 250 -2.37 0.08 -19.21
C ASN A 250 -1.46 -0.01 -17.96
N GLN A 251 -1.87 -0.79 -16.99
CA GLN A 251 -1.11 -1.13 -15.79
C GLN A 251 -0.48 0.08 -15.07
N GLU A 252 -1.25 0.70 -14.21
CA GLU A 252 -0.78 1.71 -13.27
C GLU A 252 0.09 1.08 -12.18
N HIS A 253 1.22 1.72 -11.82
CA HIS A 253 2.13 1.21 -10.79
C HIS A 253 1.46 1.04 -9.41
N CYS A 254 0.65 2.01 -8.98
CA CYS A 254 -0.06 1.91 -7.70
C CYS A 254 -1.02 0.71 -7.65
N THR A 255 -1.72 0.43 -8.76
CA THR A 255 -2.60 -0.74 -8.87
C THR A 255 -1.82 -2.03 -8.69
N VAL A 256 -0.66 -2.16 -9.36
CA VAL A 256 0.21 -3.33 -9.22
C VAL A 256 0.70 -3.49 -7.78
N TYR A 257 1.21 -2.43 -7.19
CA TYR A 257 1.74 -2.44 -5.82
C TYR A 257 0.67 -2.88 -4.79
N ASN A 258 -0.51 -2.29 -4.85
CA ASN A 258 -1.57 -2.61 -3.90
C ASN A 258 -2.19 -4.00 -4.14
N MET A 259 -2.28 -4.46 -5.39
CA MET A 259 -2.71 -5.83 -5.69
C MET A 259 -1.71 -6.88 -5.23
N ILE A 260 -0.41 -6.59 -5.26
CA ILE A 260 0.62 -7.44 -4.63
C ILE A 260 0.36 -7.57 -3.13
N ARG A 261 0.11 -6.46 -2.41
CA ARG A 261 -0.22 -6.47 -0.97
C ARG A 261 -1.47 -7.32 -0.67
N LEU A 262 -2.49 -7.22 -1.53
CA LEU A 262 -3.71 -8.03 -1.38
C LEU A 262 -3.44 -9.52 -1.60
N ALA A 263 -2.60 -9.86 -2.60
CA ALA A 263 -2.17 -11.23 -2.84
C ALA A 263 -1.34 -11.79 -1.68
N GLU A 264 -0.48 -10.99 -1.06
CA GLU A 264 0.27 -11.35 0.15
C GLU A 264 -0.66 -11.70 1.32
N PHE A 265 -1.69 -10.90 1.54
CA PHE A 265 -2.70 -11.22 2.55
C PHE A 265 -3.36 -12.58 2.26
N LEU A 266 -3.85 -12.79 1.04
CA LEU A 266 -4.51 -14.03 0.65
C LEU A 266 -3.58 -15.24 0.74
N PHE A 267 -2.29 -15.09 0.40
CA PHE A 267 -1.29 -16.13 0.61
C PHE A 267 -1.14 -16.47 2.10
N ARG A 268 -1.02 -15.48 2.97
CA ARG A 268 -0.92 -15.74 4.42
C ARG A 268 -2.14 -16.48 4.97
N GLN A 269 -3.34 -16.23 4.42
CA GLN A 269 -4.55 -16.94 4.85
C GLN A 269 -4.64 -18.37 4.31
N THR A 270 -4.24 -18.60 3.05
CA THR A 270 -4.55 -19.84 2.34
C THR A 270 -3.34 -20.75 2.09
N LYS A 271 -2.14 -20.17 2.05
CA LYS A 271 -0.89 -20.81 1.58
C LYS A 271 -0.97 -21.30 0.13
N ASP A 272 -1.95 -20.84 -0.66
CA ASP A 272 -2.06 -21.19 -2.07
C ASP A 272 -0.93 -20.54 -2.88
N PRO A 273 -0.06 -21.32 -3.53
CA PRO A 273 1.06 -20.80 -4.32
C PRO A 273 0.63 -19.93 -5.50
N ALA A 274 -0.62 -20.00 -5.93
CA ALA A 274 -1.12 -19.14 -7.00
C ALA A 274 -1.00 -17.66 -6.69
N TYR A 275 -1.13 -17.27 -5.42
CA TYR A 275 -0.93 -15.89 -4.99
C TYR A 275 0.54 -15.47 -5.09
N MET A 276 1.47 -16.34 -4.73
CA MET A 276 2.90 -16.05 -4.86
C MET A 276 3.34 -15.98 -6.33
N HIS A 277 2.80 -16.85 -7.18
CA HIS A 277 3.01 -16.75 -8.63
C HIS A 277 2.50 -15.40 -9.17
N TYR A 278 1.33 -14.95 -8.73
CA TYR A 278 0.81 -13.62 -9.10
C TYR A 278 1.75 -12.50 -8.64
N ILE A 279 2.26 -12.58 -7.41
CA ILE A 279 3.18 -11.59 -6.84
C ILE A 279 4.47 -11.55 -7.66
N GLU A 280 5.15 -12.68 -7.84
CA GLU A 280 6.41 -12.76 -8.58
C GLU A 280 6.25 -12.21 -10.01
N TYR A 281 5.18 -12.62 -10.70
CA TYR A 281 4.88 -12.17 -12.04
C TYR A 281 4.68 -10.65 -12.12
N ASN A 282 3.95 -10.07 -11.18
CA ASN A 282 3.71 -8.62 -11.13
C ASN A 282 4.90 -7.82 -10.60
N VAL A 283 5.73 -8.38 -9.74
CA VAL A 283 7.01 -7.77 -9.36
C VAL A 283 7.91 -7.62 -10.59
N GLN A 284 8.10 -8.68 -11.36
CA GLN A 284 8.98 -8.65 -12.53
C GLN A 284 8.42 -7.79 -13.66
N ASN A 285 7.16 -8.00 -14.04
CA ASN A 285 6.55 -7.38 -15.21
C ASN A 285 5.81 -6.06 -14.91
N GLY A 286 5.64 -5.73 -13.65
CA GLY A 286 5.05 -4.48 -13.18
C GLY A 286 6.08 -3.61 -12.48
N ILE A 287 6.42 -3.90 -11.22
CA ILE A 287 7.29 -3.02 -10.41
C ILE A 287 8.65 -2.77 -11.09
N MET A 288 9.38 -3.84 -11.42
CA MET A 288 10.69 -3.72 -12.09
C MET A 288 10.57 -3.11 -13.48
N ALA A 289 9.57 -3.50 -14.25
CA ALA A 289 9.36 -2.99 -15.60
C ALA A 289 8.95 -1.51 -15.63
N GLN A 290 8.39 -0.96 -14.55
CA GLN A 290 7.99 0.44 -14.45
C GLN A 290 9.04 1.34 -13.81
N THR A 291 10.12 0.77 -13.27
CA THR A 291 11.22 1.50 -12.65
C THR A 291 12.43 1.50 -13.59
N TYR A 292 13.12 2.63 -13.68
CA TYR A 292 14.37 2.76 -14.39
C TYR A 292 15.43 3.35 -13.46
N CYS A 293 16.48 2.60 -13.21
CA CYS A 293 17.44 2.86 -12.14
C CYS A 293 18.91 3.10 -12.52
N PRO A 294 19.33 3.55 -13.69
CA PRO A 294 20.77 3.80 -13.92
C PRO A 294 21.30 5.04 -13.21
N GLU A 295 20.49 6.07 -12.95
CA GLU A 295 20.98 7.36 -12.46
C GLU A 295 19.99 8.12 -11.57
N GLY A 296 19.13 7.44 -10.80
CA GLY A 296 18.30 8.17 -9.84
C GLY A 296 16.81 7.82 -9.78
N GLY A 297 16.41 6.67 -10.33
CA GLY A 297 15.08 6.14 -10.06
C GLY A 297 13.94 6.87 -10.76
N LEU A 298 13.93 6.85 -12.10
CA LEU A 298 12.77 7.32 -12.86
C LEU A 298 11.66 6.28 -12.88
N LEU A 299 10.42 6.75 -12.90
CA LEU A 299 9.21 5.94 -12.96
C LEU A 299 8.44 6.20 -14.25
N THR A 300 7.89 5.15 -14.86
CA THR A 300 6.77 5.28 -15.78
C THR A 300 5.46 4.99 -15.04
N TYR A 301 4.52 5.92 -15.11
CA TYR A 301 3.20 5.83 -14.45
C TYR A 301 2.42 4.61 -14.95
N PHE A 302 2.39 4.43 -16.27
CA PHE A 302 1.69 3.33 -16.93
C PHE A 302 2.63 2.50 -17.81
N LEU A 303 2.35 1.19 -17.91
CA LEU A 303 2.91 0.37 -18.98
C LEU A 303 1.96 0.38 -20.17
N PRO A 304 2.35 0.97 -21.31
CA PRO A 304 1.53 0.94 -22.51
C PRO A 304 1.56 -0.46 -23.17
N MET A 305 0.38 -1.00 -23.49
CA MET A 305 0.25 -2.33 -24.11
C MET A 305 -0.12 -2.25 -25.60
N LYS A 306 -0.35 -1.04 -26.11
CA LYS A 306 -0.63 -0.84 -27.55
C LYS A 306 0.67 -1.00 -28.35
N ALA A 307 0.58 -1.65 -29.49
CA ALA A 307 1.72 -1.80 -30.40
C ALA A 307 2.34 -0.44 -30.76
N ALA A 308 3.68 -0.41 -30.83
CA ALA A 308 4.49 0.79 -31.09
C ALA A 308 4.41 1.90 -30.01
N SER A 309 3.77 1.66 -28.88
CA SER A 309 3.82 2.58 -27.74
C SER A 309 5.20 2.58 -27.08
N ARG A 310 5.51 3.69 -26.39
CA ARG A 310 6.73 3.85 -25.61
C ARG A 310 6.38 4.22 -24.17
N LYS A 311 7.26 3.87 -23.23
CA LYS A 311 7.17 4.32 -21.84
C LYS A 311 7.44 5.83 -21.80
N GLU A 312 6.65 6.53 -21.00
CA GLU A 312 6.84 7.95 -20.69
C GLU A 312 7.41 8.05 -19.28
N TRP A 313 8.63 8.54 -19.15
CA TRP A 313 9.31 8.65 -17.86
C TRP A 313 8.93 9.95 -17.16
N ALA A 314 8.71 9.89 -15.87
CA ALA A 314 8.41 11.04 -15.04
C ALA A 314 9.66 11.90 -14.80
N GLY A 315 9.46 13.19 -14.54
CA GLY A 315 10.54 14.09 -14.16
C GLY A 315 10.99 13.89 -12.70
N GLU A 316 12.21 14.28 -12.40
CA GLU A 316 12.83 14.08 -11.09
C GLU A 316 12.23 14.97 -9.98
N ARG A 317 11.75 16.19 -10.31
CA ARG A 317 11.38 17.21 -9.32
C ARG A 317 10.01 17.85 -9.53
N ASP A 318 9.33 17.52 -10.62
CA ASP A 318 8.10 18.19 -11.08
C ASP A 318 6.91 17.25 -11.28
N SER A 319 7.04 16.00 -10.91
CA SER A 319 6.02 14.97 -11.09
C SER A 319 5.34 14.58 -9.78
N PHE A 320 5.99 13.84 -8.92
CA PHE A 320 5.49 13.36 -7.62
C PHE A 320 4.08 12.77 -7.66
N PHE A 321 3.77 12.01 -8.71
CA PHE A 321 2.49 11.29 -8.81
C PHE A 321 2.34 10.26 -7.67
N CYS A 322 1.14 9.75 -7.44
CA CYS A 322 0.91 8.66 -6.49
C CYS A 322 1.87 7.48 -6.72
N CYS A 323 2.17 7.19 -7.97
CA CYS A 323 3.07 6.10 -8.36
C CYS A 323 4.53 6.29 -7.93
N HIS A 324 5.01 7.52 -7.76
CA HIS A 324 6.33 7.77 -7.14
C HIS A 324 6.35 7.30 -5.69
N GLY A 325 5.25 7.51 -4.96
CA GLY A 325 5.10 7.05 -3.60
C GLY A 325 5.11 5.52 -3.49
N THR A 326 4.32 4.84 -4.31
CA THR A 326 4.34 3.37 -4.32
C THR A 326 5.63 2.79 -4.87
N MET A 327 6.34 3.51 -5.76
CA MET A 327 7.66 3.10 -6.23
C MET A 327 8.69 3.09 -5.10
N VAL A 328 8.78 4.15 -4.30
CA VAL A 328 9.76 4.18 -3.20
C VAL A 328 9.43 3.12 -2.14
N GLN A 329 8.15 2.87 -1.85
CA GLN A 329 7.75 1.79 -0.94
C GLN A 329 8.07 0.40 -1.52
N ALA A 330 7.74 0.14 -2.78
CA ALA A 330 7.99 -1.14 -3.42
C ALA A 330 9.48 -1.49 -3.45
N ASN A 331 10.34 -0.51 -3.73
CA ASN A 331 11.78 -0.72 -3.78
C ASN A 331 12.44 -0.79 -2.38
N ALA A 332 11.81 -0.26 -1.35
CA ALA A 332 12.28 -0.39 0.03
C ALA A 332 11.95 -1.76 0.67
N ALA A 333 11.05 -2.54 0.08
CA ALA A 333 10.51 -3.77 0.65
C ALA A 333 10.74 -5.03 -0.21
N TRP A 334 11.83 -5.08 -0.97
CA TRP A 334 12.13 -6.23 -1.85
C TRP A 334 12.21 -7.55 -1.08
N ASN A 335 12.94 -7.55 0.03
CA ASN A 335 13.29 -8.76 0.77
C ASN A 335 12.11 -9.35 1.55
N HIS A 336 11.12 -8.53 1.90
CA HIS A 336 9.96 -8.95 2.70
C HIS A 336 9.12 -10.06 2.06
N ARG A 337 9.32 -10.32 0.77
CA ARG A 337 8.52 -11.28 0.00
C ARG A 337 9.24 -12.57 -0.33
N LEU A 338 10.51 -12.69 0.05
CA LEU A 338 11.32 -13.87 -0.29
C LEU A 338 10.98 -15.07 0.57
N TYR A 339 10.60 -14.82 1.83
CA TYR A 339 10.38 -15.85 2.82
C TYR A 339 9.19 -15.53 3.72
N TYR A 340 8.45 -16.58 4.08
CA TYR A 340 7.44 -16.51 5.12
C TYR A 340 7.66 -17.66 6.09
N GLN A 341 7.46 -17.41 7.38
CA GLN A 341 7.53 -18.42 8.42
C GLN A 341 6.18 -18.52 9.16
N GLU A 342 5.74 -19.74 9.38
CA GLU A 342 4.58 -20.05 10.20
C GLU A 342 4.88 -21.31 10.99
N ASP A 343 4.91 -21.22 12.29
CA ASP A 343 5.33 -22.31 13.19
C ASP A 343 6.66 -22.94 12.73
N ASP A 344 6.65 -24.24 12.46
CA ASP A 344 7.79 -25.02 11.99
C ASP A 344 7.91 -25.11 10.44
N HIS A 345 7.23 -24.23 9.70
CA HIS A 345 7.27 -24.20 8.26
C HIS A 345 7.91 -22.92 7.75
N LEU A 346 8.89 -23.06 6.85
CA LEU A 346 9.46 -21.97 6.09
C LEU A 346 8.98 -22.09 4.64
N TYR A 347 8.36 -21.03 4.16
CA TYR A 347 7.94 -20.92 2.76
C TYR A 347 8.96 -20.08 2.01
N VAL A 348 9.61 -20.68 1.01
CA VAL A 348 10.47 -19.97 0.06
C VAL A 348 9.59 -19.57 -1.12
N THR A 349 9.34 -18.29 -1.27
CA THR A 349 8.30 -17.78 -2.14
C THR A 349 8.82 -17.15 -3.42
N MET A 350 10.08 -16.75 -3.42
CA MET A 350 10.78 -16.27 -4.62
C MET A 350 12.22 -16.78 -4.62
N TYR A 351 12.74 -17.04 -5.81
CA TYR A 351 14.11 -17.50 -6.03
C TYR A 351 15.00 -16.31 -6.40
N ALA A 352 15.87 -15.91 -5.48
CA ALA A 352 16.85 -14.85 -5.66
C ALA A 352 18.10 -15.14 -4.83
N ASP A 353 19.26 -14.62 -5.24
CA ASP A 353 20.45 -14.66 -4.41
C ASP A 353 20.15 -13.97 -3.08
N SER A 354 20.11 -14.74 -2.00
CA SER A 354 19.68 -14.25 -0.71
C SER A 354 20.10 -15.16 0.44
N GLN A 355 20.09 -14.60 1.65
CA GLN A 355 20.31 -15.34 2.88
C GLN A 355 19.27 -14.92 3.92
N VAL A 356 18.68 -15.89 4.60
CA VAL A 356 17.77 -15.66 5.72
C VAL A 356 18.21 -16.45 6.93
N SER A 357 18.15 -15.83 8.10
CA SER A 357 18.31 -16.48 9.39
C SER A 357 16.98 -16.50 10.13
N PHE A 358 16.58 -17.65 10.61
CA PHE A 358 15.31 -17.83 11.32
C PHE A 358 15.48 -18.83 12.45
N GLU A 359 14.54 -18.87 13.37
CA GLU A 359 14.51 -19.83 14.46
C GLU A 359 13.39 -20.85 14.22
N MET A 360 13.74 -22.14 14.37
CA MET A 360 12.79 -23.24 14.25
C MET A 360 13.09 -24.26 15.35
N GLN A 361 12.10 -24.59 16.14
CA GLN A 361 12.22 -25.54 17.29
C GLN A 361 13.39 -25.19 18.25
N GLY A 362 13.60 -23.88 18.51
CA GLY A 362 14.69 -23.39 19.37
C GLY A 362 16.09 -23.46 18.74
N ARG A 363 16.19 -23.72 17.44
CA ARG A 363 17.47 -23.80 16.70
C ARG A 363 17.56 -22.65 15.71
N LYS A 364 18.73 -22.00 15.69
CA LYS A 364 19.03 -20.99 14.64
C LYS A 364 19.42 -21.69 13.36
N ILE A 365 18.68 -21.43 12.31
CA ILE A 365 18.91 -21.96 10.97
C ILE A 365 19.23 -20.80 10.03
N CYS A 366 20.19 -21.02 9.16
CA CYS A 366 20.52 -20.09 8.09
C CYS A 366 20.31 -20.78 6.75
N LEU A 367 19.43 -20.21 5.93
CA LEU A 367 19.18 -20.66 4.56
C LEU A 367 19.83 -19.67 3.59
N THR A 368 20.67 -20.18 2.67
CA THR A 368 21.27 -19.40 1.59
C THR A 368 20.73 -19.91 0.28
N GLN A 369 20.24 -19.01 -0.55
CA GLN A 369 19.86 -19.27 -1.94
C GLN A 369 20.94 -18.68 -2.86
N ASN A 370 21.38 -19.47 -3.84
CA ASN A 370 22.21 -19.01 -4.95
C ASN A 370 21.49 -19.38 -6.24
N GLN A 371 21.20 -18.41 -7.07
CA GLN A 371 20.47 -18.62 -8.31
C GLN A 371 21.45 -18.81 -9.47
N ASP A 372 21.32 -19.93 -10.17
CA ASP A 372 21.96 -20.17 -11.46
C ASP A 372 20.89 -20.22 -12.53
N TYR A 373 20.81 -19.20 -13.35
CA TYR A 373 19.80 -19.09 -14.42
C TYR A 373 19.84 -20.22 -15.47
N MET A 374 20.97 -20.95 -15.52
CA MET A 374 21.12 -22.07 -16.46
C MET A 374 20.80 -23.43 -15.83
N ASN A 375 21.02 -23.59 -14.53
CA ASN A 375 20.94 -24.87 -13.83
C ASN A 375 19.91 -24.90 -12.69
N GLY A 376 19.22 -23.79 -12.43
CA GLY A 376 18.23 -23.65 -11.37
C GLY A 376 18.82 -23.03 -10.09
N SER A 377 18.06 -23.10 -9.01
CA SER A 377 18.45 -22.49 -7.72
C SER A 377 19.05 -23.55 -6.80
N LEU A 378 20.20 -23.24 -6.20
CA LEU A 378 20.83 -24.03 -5.15
C LEU A 378 20.47 -23.44 -3.80
N MET A 379 19.85 -24.24 -2.93
CA MET A 379 19.59 -23.86 -1.54
C MET A 379 20.52 -24.63 -0.61
N THR A 380 21.17 -23.92 0.29
CA THR A 380 22.02 -24.50 1.33
C THR A 380 21.47 -24.12 2.68
N CYS A 381 21.15 -25.10 3.49
CA CYS A 381 20.74 -24.92 4.89
C CYS A 381 21.92 -25.21 5.80
N SER A 382 22.15 -24.37 6.79
CA SER A 382 23.17 -24.59 7.82
C SER A 382 22.58 -24.43 9.21
N GLU A 383 22.82 -25.41 10.05
CA GLU A 383 22.49 -25.38 11.47
C GLU A 383 23.80 -25.41 12.26
N ASN A 384 24.08 -24.39 13.09
CA ASN A 384 25.26 -24.32 13.96
C ASN A 384 26.57 -24.88 13.35
N ASN A 385 26.89 -24.53 12.09
CA ASN A 385 28.02 -24.98 11.29
C ASN A 385 27.90 -26.33 10.53
N ALA A 386 26.79 -27.03 10.57
CA ALA A 386 26.56 -28.18 9.69
C ALA A 386 25.84 -27.72 8.42
N LYS A 387 26.46 -27.85 7.24
CA LYS A 387 25.84 -27.52 5.95
C LYS A 387 25.06 -28.73 5.42
N GLN A 388 23.79 -28.56 5.16
CA GLN A 388 22.99 -29.50 4.38
C GLN A 388 22.55 -28.83 3.07
N THR A 389 22.70 -29.50 1.96
CA THR A 389 22.25 -29.01 0.64
C THR A 389 20.87 -29.58 0.36
N ILE A 390 19.93 -28.70 0.03
CA ILE A 390 18.57 -29.05 -0.37
C ILE A 390 18.51 -28.88 -1.90
N ASN A 391 18.25 -29.93 -2.63
CA ASN A 391 18.10 -29.91 -4.10
C ASN A 391 16.66 -29.74 -4.50
#